data_f97c4f901ca9aa044491f18fd26087ed
#
_entry.id   f97c4f901ca9aa044491f18fd26087ed
#
_cell.length_a   1.000
_cell.length_b   1.000
_cell.length_c   1.000
_cell.angle_alpha   90.00
_cell.angle_beta   90.00
_cell.angle_gamma   90.00
#
_symmetry.space_group_name_H-M   'P 1'
#
loop_
_entity.id
_entity.type
_entity.pdbx_description
1 polymer ?
#
loop_
_entity_poly.entity_id
_entity_poly.type
_entity_poly.pdbx_seq_one_letter_code
_entity_poly.pdbx_strand_id
1 'polypeptide(L)'
;MKTCKIIGEIIGPFKVLETIRHINPNGKAITKYKCECIKCGSIQIKQLHHLKGFKGDGCLECTDKLTPKPRMSINERNYSNYKQKIKSQTSHNFKLSFEEFDSIVSKNCYYCDSEPIFPERFKNEFKNREIEYFNGIDRIDSNKGYILNNCVPCCSTCNRMKSDMIQLEFLNHVEKIYKFNKSSTTSPMDVAPSGGEMEGILTDNAED
;
A
#
# COMPACT_ATOMS: atom_id res chain seq x y z
N MET A 1 -11.81 35.41 -22.37
CA MET A 1 -11.10 34.59 -21.36
C MET A 1 -11.10 35.35 -20.06
N LYS A 2 -11.78 34.85 -18.99
CA LYS A 2 -11.75 35.51 -17.67
C LYS A 2 -10.34 35.29 -17.07
N THR A 3 -9.51 36.30 -17.13
CA THR A 3 -8.23 36.34 -16.40
C THR A 3 -8.52 36.24 -14.91
N CYS A 4 -7.99 35.24 -14.30
CA CYS A 4 -8.18 34.98 -12.86
C CYS A 4 -7.47 36.12 -12.08
N LYS A 5 -8.22 37.01 -11.46
CA LYS A 5 -7.74 38.20 -10.73
C LYS A 5 -7.02 37.93 -9.42
N ILE A 6 -6.55 36.70 -9.19
CA ILE A 6 -5.94 36.32 -7.89
C ILE A 6 -4.39 36.35 -7.89
N ILE A 7 -3.77 36.78 -8.99
CA ILE A 7 -2.31 37.01 -9.03
C ILE A 7 -1.98 38.17 -8.09
N GLY A 8 -1.04 37.98 -7.21
CA GLY A 8 -0.66 38.92 -6.15
C GLY A 8 -1.47 38.78 -4.86
N GLU A 9 -2.61 38.07 -4.85
CA GLU A 9 -3.41 37.88 -3.66
C GLU A 9 -2.74 36.86 -2.71
N ILE A 10 -3.00 37.05 -1.42
CA ILE A 10 -2.62 36.11 -0.35
C ILE A 10 -3.85 35.26 0.00
N ILE A 11 -3.74 33.95 -0.22
CA ILE A 11 -4.79 33.00 0.11
C ILE A 11 -4.23 32.00 1.13
N GLY A 12 -4.69 32.09 2.36
CA GLY A 12 -4.08 31.38 3.49
C GLY A 12 -2.60 31.79 3.66
N PRO A 13 -1.66 30.86 3.79
CA PRO A 13 -0.23 31.18 3.93
C PRO A 13 0.50 31.36 2.58
N PHE A 14 -0.22 31.52 1.48
CA PHE A 14 0.37 31.55 0.15
C PHE A 14 0.07 32.83 -0.60
N LYS A 15 1.12 33.49 -1.12
CA LYS A 15 1.02 34.56 -2.10
C LYS A 15 1.00 33.95 -3.50
N VAL A 16 -0.01 34.27 -4.30
CA VAL A 16 -0.14 33.75 -5.66
C VAL A 16 0.76 34.56 -6.58
N LEU A 17 1.70 33.94 -7.26
CA LEU A 17 2.67 34.58 -8.13
C LEU A 17 2.21 34.60 -9.61
N GLU A 18 1.80 33.42 -10.09
CA GLU A 18 1.38 33.29 -11.50
C GLU A 18 0.39 32.11 -11.67
N THR A 19 -0.28 32.09 -12.83
CA THR A 19 -1.15 30.99 -13.24
C THR A 19 -0.43 30.09 -14.24
N ILE A 20 -0.53 28.77 -14.05
CA ILE A 20 0.04 27.76 -14.93
C ILE A 20 -1.09 26.95 -15.54
N ARG A 21 -1.15 26.89 -16.87
CA ARG A 21 -2.05 25.96 -17.56
C ARG A 21 -1.42 24.59 -17.66
N HIS A 22 -2.05 23.62 -17.08
CA HIS A 22 -1.60 22.22 -17.08
C HIS A 22 -2.63 21.36 -17.84
N ILE A 23 -2.16 20.48 -18.72
CA ILE A 23 -3.01 19.51 -19.41
C ILE A 23 -2.79 18.16 -18.76
N ASN A 24 -3.87 17.58 -18.26
CA ASN A 24 -3.82 16.23 -17.68
C ASN A 24 -3.63 15.15 -18.76
N PRO A 25 -3.19 13.94 -18.41
CA PRO A 25 -3.07 12.81 -19.35
C PRO A 25 -4.34 12.53 -20.16
N ASN A 26 -5.52 12.89 -19.61
CA ASN A 26 -6.83 12.76 -20.27
C ASN A 26 -7.16 13.94 -21.22
N GLY A 27 -6.19 14.79 -21.57
CA GLY A 27 -6.38 15.95 -22.45
C GLY A 27 -7.13 17.13 -21.82
N LYS A 28 -7.57 17.05 -20.55
CA LYS A 28 -8.31 18.12 -19.88
C LYS A 28 -7.34 19.20 -19.35
N ALA A 29 -7.57 20.45 -19.76
CA ALA A 29 -6.83 21.58 -19.24
C ALA A 29 -7.32 21.94 -17.82
N ILE A 30 -6.38 22.08 -16.89
CA ILE A 30 -6.62 22.57 -15.52
C ILE A 30 -5.70 23.76 -15.24
N THR A 31 -6.21 24.72 -14.45
CA THR A 31 -5.41 25.85 -14.00
C THR A 31 -4.76 25.51 -12.66
N LYS A 32 -3.45 25.63 -12.60
CA LYS A 32 -2.64 25.56 -11.36
C LYS A 32 -2.06 26.95 -11.08
N TYR A 33 -1.65 27.17 -9.85
CA TYR A 33 -1.10 28.44 -9.38
C TYR A 33 0.26 28.20 -8.78
N LYS A 34 1.25 28.94 -9.22
CA LYS A 34 2.55 29.03 -8.57
C LYS A 34 2.42 29.97 -7.39
N CYS A 35 2.72 29.51 -6.23
CA CYS A 35 2.50 30.23 -4.97
C CYS A 35 3.77 30.20 -4.14
N GLU A 36 4.02 31.29 -3.44
CA GLU A 36 5.09 31.45 -2.47
C GLU A 36 4.52 31.37 -1.06
N CYS A 37 5.12 30.57 -0.21
CA CYS A 37 4.76 30.58 1.21
C CYS A 37 5.28 31.83 1.88
N ILE A 38 4.39 32.63 2.51
CA ILE A 38 4.75 33.89 3.17
C ILE A 38 5.65 33.71 4.39
N LYS A 39 5.71 32.50 5.00
CA LYS A 39 6.57 32.21 6.16
C LYS A 39 7.99 31.80 5.80
N CYS A 40 8.18 30.98 4.75
CA CYS A 40 9.50 30.40 4.44
C CYS A 40 9.97 30.68 3.03
N GLY A 41 9.20 31.37 2.19
CA GLY A 41 9.55 31.67 0.81
C GLY A 41 9.49 30.47 -0.15
N SER A 42 9.14 29.28 0.30
CA SER A 42 9.10 28.10 -0.57
C SER A 42 8.06 28.24 -1.67
N ILE A 43 8.44 27.84 -2.88
CA ILE A 43 7.58 27.93 -4.07
C ILE A 43 6.86 26.59 -4.24
N GLN A 44 5.54 26.65 -4.38
CA GLN A 44 4.68 25.47 -4.57
C GLN A 44 3.68 25.70 -5.70
N ILE A 45 3.29 24.62 -6.38
CA ILE A 45 2.25 24.65 -7.41
C ILE A 45 0.99 23.99 -6.83
N LYS A 46 -0.11 24.77 -6.76
CA LYS A 46 -1.37 24.32 -6.14
C LYS A 46 -2.57 24.58 -7.04
N GLN A 47 -3.65 23.86 -6.82
CA GLN A 47 -4.95 24.17 -7.42
C GLN A 47 -5.74 25.11 -6.50
N LEU A 48 -6.68 25.86 -7.05
CA LEU A 48 -7.42 26.88 -6.31
C LEU A 48 -8.18 26.34 -5.08
N HIS A 49 -8.78 25.15 -5.23
CA HIS A 49 -9.50 24.52 -4.11
C HIS A 49 -8.56 24.10 -2.96
N HIS A 50 -7.32 23.71 -3.28
CA HIS A 50 -6.31 23.45 -2.25
C HIS A 50 -5.85 24.72 -1.54
N LEU A 51 -5.78 25.85 -2.24
CA LEU A 51 -5.45 27.15 -1.63
C LEU A 51 -6.58 27.62 -0.71
N LYS A 52 -7.83 27.61 -1.21
CA LYS A 52 -9.01 28.05 -0.44
C LYS A 52 -9.37 27.15 0.73
N GLY A 53 -9.10 25.87 0.63
CA GLY A 53 -9.36 24.88 1.68
C GLY A 53 -8.23 24.74 2.70
N PHE A 54 -7.14 25.47 2.55
CA PHE A 54 -5.98 25.34 3.43
C PHE A 54 -6.23 26.04 4.78
N LYS A 55 -6.15 25.25 5.85
CA LYS A 55 -6.44 25.71 7.23
C LYS A 55 -5.17 25.97 8.08
N GLY A 56 -3.98 25.76 7.51
CA GLY A 56 -2.70 25.97 8.21
C GLY A 56 -2.19 27.40 8.06
N ASP A 57 -1.28 27.78 8.92
CA ASP A 57 -0.64 29.11 8.94
C ASP A 57 0.74 29.12 8.22
N GLY A 58 1.16 28.04 7.59
CA GLY A 58 2.38 27.88 6.81
C GLY A 58 2.27 26.72 5.81
N CYS A 59 3.20 26.56 4.87
CA CYS A 59 3.26 25.42 3.96
C CYS A 59 3.65 24.13 4.73
N LEU A 60 3.61 22.97 4.05
CA LEU A 60 4.00 21.70 4.66
C LEU A 60 5.42 21.74 5.24
N GLU A 61 6.36 22.40 4.56
CA GLU A 61 7.73 22.56 5.06
C GLU A 61 7.80 23.41 6.33
N CYS A 62 6.94 24.42 6.45
CA CYS A 62 6.85 25.22 7.68
C CYS A 62 6.25 24.43 8.82
N THR A 63 5.19 23.65 8.57
CA THR A 63 4.52 22.83 9.60
C THR A 63 5.40 21.67 10.04
N ASP A 64 6.14 21.05 9.13
CA ASP A 64 7.11 19.99 9.46
C ASP A 64 8.29 20.51 10.30
N LYS A 65 8.73 21.77 10.10
CA LYS A 65 9.81 22.38 10.87
C LYS A 65 9.36 22.90 12.24
N LEU A 66 8.10 23.35 12.38
CA LEU A 66 7.60 23.97 13.61
C LEU A 66 7.09 22.96 14.63
N THR A 67 6.59 21.86 14.21
CA THR A 67 6.20 20.71 15.06
C THR A 67 6.37 19.43 14.22
N PRO A 68 7.50 18.76 14.32
CA PRO A 68 7.55 17.39 13.83
C PRO A 68 6.55 16.59 14.66
N LYS A 69 5.31 16.47 14.17
CA LYS A 69 4.41 15.46 14.72
C LYS A 69 5.15 14.15 14.61
N PRO A 70 5.32 13.41 15.71
CA PRO A 70 5.92 12.08 15.63
C PRO A 70 5.12 11.32 14.55
N ARG A 71 5.81 10.99 13.47
CA ARG A 71 5.16 10.28 12.37
C ARG A 71 4.90 8.89 12.87
N MET A 72 3.64 8.48 12.83
CA MET A 72 3.23 7.12 13.21
C MET A 72 4.14 6.10 12.52
N SER A 73 4.54 5.07 13.24
CA SER A 73 5.22 3.91 12.67
C SER A 73 4.31 3.21 11.63
N ILE A 74 4.86 2.32 10.84
CA ILE A 74 4.07 1.56 9.87
C ILE A 74 3.05 0.68 10.61
N ASN A 75 3.47 0.09 11.72
CA ASN A 75 2.62 -0.77 12.54
C ASN A 75 1.50 0.01 13.24
N GLU A 76 1.76 1.21 13.78
CA GLU A 76 0.73 2.10 14.30
C GLU A 76 -0.31 2.47 13.24
N ARG A 77 0.15 2.74 12.01
CA ARG A 77 -0.73 3.03 10.89
C ARG A 77 -1.58 1.82 10.49
N ASN A 78 -0.97 0.63 10.43
CA ASN A 78 -1.68 -0.60 10.15
C ASN A 78 -2.73 -0.89 11.22
N TYR A 79 -2.37 -0.74 12.48
CA TYR A 79 -3.30 -0.87 13.61
C TYR A 79 -4.52 0.05 13.45
N SER A 80 -4.27 1.32 13.16
CA SER A 80 -5.32 2.31 12.94
C SER A 80 -6.23 1.92 11.75
N ASN A 81 -5.65 1.43 10.66
CA ASN A 81 -6.38 0.98 9.49
C ASN A 81 -7.24 -0.26 9.79
N TYR A 82 -6.70 -1.24 10.52
CA TYR A 82 -7.47 -2.41 10.96
C TYR A 82 -8.65 -1.99 11.83
N LYS A 83 -8.41 -1.17 12.84
CA LYS A 83 -9.44 -0.66 13.75
C LYS A 83 -10.54 0.11 13.01
N GLN A 84 -10.18 0.96 12.04
CA GLN A 84 -11.13 1.71 11.25
C GLN A 84 -11.94 0.82 10.30
N LYS A 85 -11.27 -0.11 9.58
CA LYS A 85 -11.91 -1.04 8.66
C LYS A 85 -12.94 -1.91 9.37
N ILE A 86 -12.58 -2.46 10.52
CA ILE A 86 -13.47 -3.35 11.28
C ILE A 86 -14.62 -2.58 11.91
N LYS A 87 -14.41 -1.34 12.37
CA LYS A 87 -15.48 -0.47 12.87
C LYS A 87 -16.54 -0.19 11.79
N SER A 88 -16.13 -0.14 10.51
CA SER A 88 -17.05 0.07 9.39
C SER A 88 -17.76 -1.21 8.93
N GLN A 89 -17.21 -2.39 9.25
CA GLN A 89 -17.77 -3.70 8.97
C GLN A 89 -18.45 -4.22 10.24
N THR A 90 -19.72 -4.03 10.36
CA THR A 90 -20.57 -4.14 11.57
C THR A 90 -20.59 -5.48 12.32
N SER A 91 -19.93 -6.53 11.82
CA SER A 91 -20.02 -7.89 12.39
C SER A 91 -18.89 -8.29 13.36
N HIS A 92 -17.77 -7.57 13.39
CA HIS A 92 -16.62 -8.00 14.16
C HIS A 92 -16.05 -6.89 15.06
N ASN A 93 -15.85 -7.20 16.34
CA ASN A 93 -15.21 -6.29 17.28
C ASN A 93 -13.69 -6.39 17.18
N PHE A 94 -13.01 -5.26 17.15
CA PHE A 94 -11.56 -5.16 17.27
C PHE A 94 -11.21 -4.72 18.70
N LYS A 95 -10.66 -5.63 19.52
CA LYS A 95 -10.35 -5.41 20.93
C LYS A 95 -8.86 -5.50 21.26
N LEU A 96 -7.99 -5.68 20.26
CA LEU A 96 -6.54 -5.70 20.49
C LEU A 96 -6.05 -4.31 20.89
N SER A 97 -5.13 -4.23 21.86
CA SER A 97 -4.30 -3.04 22.07
C SER A 97 -3.27 -2.91 20.94
N PHE A 98 -2.57 -1.77 20.87
CA PHE A 98 -1.50 -1.60 19.89
C PHE A 98 -0.35 -2.58 20.16
N GLU A 99 0.04 -2.75 21.42
CA GLU A 99 1.13 -3.64 21.85
C GLU A 99 0.82 -5.11 21.51
N GLU A 100 -0.41 -5.54 21.73
CA GLU A 100 -0.87 -6.89 21.34
C GLU A 100 -0.83 -7.08 19.82
N PHE A 101 -1.32 -6.09 19.07
CA PHE A 101 -1.28 -6.10 17.62
C PHE A 101 0.14 -6.17 17.09
N ASP A 102 1.04 -5.30 17.56
CA ASP A 102 2.43 -5.20 17.16
C ASP A 102 3.19 -6.50 17.46
N SER A 103 2.98 -7.07 18.64
CA SER A 103 3.52 -8.38 19.04
C SER A 103 3.07 -9.53 18.14
N ILE A 104 1.87 -9.47 17.55
CA ILE A 104 1.36 -10.47 16.61
C ILE A 104 2.00 -10.28 15.24
N VAL A 105 1.93 -9.07 14.67
CA VAL A 105 2.34 -8.84 13.27
C VAL A 105 3.85 -8.96 13.05
N SER A 106 4.65 -8.86 14.10
CA SER A 106 6.11 -9.00 14.05
C SER A 106 6.61 -10.44 13.97
N LYS A 107 5.71 -11.43 14.10
CA LYS A 107 6.06 -12.85 14.09
C LYS A 107 5.88 -13.50 12.72
N ASN A 108 6.53 -14.65 12.53
CA ASN A 108 6.35 -15.49 11.36
C ASN A 108 4.89 -15.91 11.19
N CYS A 109 4.51 -16.19 9.96
CA CYS A 109 3.15 -16.65 9.65
C CYS A 109 2.83 -17.94 10.39
N TYR A 110 1.74 -17.95 11.14
CA TYR A 110 1.28 -19.10 11.94
C TYR A 110 1.03 -20.37 11.10
N TYR A 111 0.66 -20.20 9.82
CA TYR A 111 0.29 -21.33 8.96
C TYR A 111 1.44 -21.91 8.13
N CYS A 112 2.38 -21.07 7.68
CA CYS A 112 3.44 -21.51 6.75
C CYS A 112 4.85 -21.07 7.15
N ASP A 113 5.00 -20.48 8.35
CA ASP A 113 6.26 -19.99 8.91
C ASP A 113 6.99 -18.94 8.07
N SER A 114 6.35 -18.33 7.05
CA SER A 114 6.95 -17.24 6.29
C SER A 114 7.26 -16.05 7.18
N GLU A 115 8.47 -15.52 7.03
CA GLU A 115 8.91 -14.33 7.73
C GLU A 115 8.04 -13.10 7.40
N PRO A 116 7.98 -12.11 8.30
CA PRO A 116 7.39 -10.82 8.02
C PRO A 116 8.06 -10.15 6.81
N ILE A 117 7.28 -9.44 6.00
CA ILE A 117 7.77 -8.75 4.81
C ILE A 117 7.43 -7.26 4.85
N PHE A 118 8.22 -6.44 4.16
CA PHE A 118 7.87 -5.06 3.89
C PHE A 118 7.12 -4.97 2.55
N PRO A 119 5.82 -4.62 2.54
CA PRO A 119 5.06 -4.61 1.30
C PRO A 119 5.55 -3.53 0.33
N GLU A 120 5.77 -3.92 -0.94
CA GLU A 120 6.20 -3.06 -2.03
C GLU A 120 5.39 -1.75 -2.15
N ARG A 121 4.08 -1.81 -1.89
CA ARG A 121 3.17 -0.65 -1.95
C ARG A 121 3.57 0.50 -1.03
N PHE A 122 4.36 0.22 0.01
CA PHE A 122 4.81 1.22 0.97
C PHE A 122 6.21 1.78 0.67
N LYS A 123 6.98 1.19 -0.24
CA LYS A 123 8.37 1.61 -0.54
C LYS A 123 8.48 3.10 -0.87
N ASN A 124 7.56 3.63 -1.67
CA ASN A 124 7.61 5.05 -2.06
C ASN A 124 7.19 6.01 -0.93
N GLU A 125 6.33 5.56 -0.05
CA GLU A 125 5.79 6.38 1.04
C GLU A 125 6.75 6.45 2.24
N PHE A 126 7.57 5.41 2.42
CA PHE A 126 8.48 5.27 3.56
C PHE A 126 9.97 5.29 3.17
N LYS A 127 10.30 5.95 2.06
CA LYS A 127 11.62 5.94 1.42
C LYS A 127 12.80 6.35 2.33
N ASN A 128 12.54 7.06 3.43
CA ASN A 128 13.53 7.61 4.35
C ASN A 128 13.27 7.20 5.81
N ARG A 129 12.65 6.05 6.07
CA ARG A 129 12.36 5.57 7.42
C ARG A 129 12.97 4.20 7.65
N GLU A 130 13.12 3.85 8.92
CA GLU A 130 13.35 2.46 9.32
C GLU A 130 12.26 1.57 8.72
N ILE A 131 12.70 0.50 8.08
CA ILE A 131 11.81 -0.46 7.44
C ILE A 131 11.32 -1.42 8.52
N GLU A 132 10.04 -1.37 8.80
CA GLU A 132 9.39 -2.32 9.68
C GLU A 132 8.81 -3.46 8.83
N TYR A 133 9.22 -4.69 9.14
CA TYR A 133 8.70 -5.90 8.51
C TYR A 133 7.52 -6.40 9.33
N PHE A 134 6.44 -6.79 8.67
CA PHE A 134 5.24 -7.29 9.36
C PHE A 134 4.44 -8.27 8.52
N ASN A 135 3.73 -9.15 9.19
CA ASN A 135 2.66 -9.97 8.65
C ASN A 135 1.29 -9.30 8.90
N GLY A 136 0.25 -9.84 8.32
CA GLY A 136 -1.12 -9.48 8.67
C GLY A 136 -1.57 -10.19 9.95
N ILE A 137 -2.85 -10.04 10.27
CA ILE A 137 -3.54 -10.80 11.33
C ILE A 137 -4.65 -11.63 10.69
N ASP A 138 -4.74 -12.89 11.11
CA ASP A 138 -5.88 -13.75 10.85
C ASP A 138 -6.61 -14.08 12.15
N ARG A 139 -7.90 -14.44 12.03
CA ARG A 139 -8.73 -14.97 13.12
C ARG A 139 -8.80 -16.49 13.04
N ILE A 140 -8.41 -17.17 14.10
CA ILE A 140 -8.50 -18.64 14.18
C ILE A 140 -9.93 -19.09 13.90
N ASP A 141 -10.89 -18.47 14.57
CA ASP A 141 -12.33 -18.64 14.37
C ASP A 141 -12.88 -17.37 13.69
N SER A 142 -13.26 -17.49 12.44
CA SER A 142 -13.77 -16.38 11.64
C SER A 142 -15.10 -15.83 12.11
N ASN A 143 -15.82 -16.56 12.94
CA ASN A 143 -17.07 -16.12 13.56
C ASN A 143 -16.85 -15.21 14.78
N LYS A 144 -15.65 -15.20 15.34
CA LYS A 144 -15.28 -14.33 16.46
C LYS A 144 -14.58 -13.08 15.99
N GLY A 145 -14.52 -12.07 16.86
CA GLY A 145 -13.81 -10.81 16.60
C GLY A 145 -12.28 -10.93 16.74
N TYR A 146 -11.63 -9.79 16.53
CA TYR A 146 -10.18 -9.65 16.73
C TYR A 146 -9.89 -9.44 18.22
N ILE A 147 -9.68 -10.54 18.92
CA ILE A 147 -9.31 -10.62 20.34
C ILE A 147 -8.03 -11.43 20.46
N LEU A 148 -7.23 -11.22 21.49
CA LEU A 148 -5.88 -11.74 21.62
C LEU A 148 -5.80 -13.27 21.42
N ASN A 149 -6.70 -14.01 22.03
CA ASN A 149 -6.72 -15.49 21.95
C ASN A 149 -7.36 -16.04 20.65
N ASN A 150 -7.79 -15.16 19.74
CA ASN A 150 -8.37 -15.53 18.44
C ASN A 150 -7.56 -14.95 17.25
N CYS A 151 -6.44 -14.29 17.52
CA CYS A 151 -5.63 -13.63 16.49
C CYS A 151 -4.25 -14.26 16.40
N VAL A 152 -3.82 -14.55 15.17
CA VAL A 152 -2.49 -15.08 14.86
C VAL A 152 -1.84 -14.30 13.74
N PRO A 153 -0.48 -14.25 13.67
CA PRO A 153 0.23 -13.65 12.55
C PRO A 153 -0.04 -14.43 11.26
N CYS A 154 -0.32 -13.74 10.17
CA CYS A 154 -0.68 -14.42 8.94
C CYS A 154 -0.16 -13.67 7.71
N CYS A 155 0.61 -14.34 6.86
CA CYS A 155 1.04 -13.77 5.57
C CYS A 155 -0.15 -13.57 4.63
N SER A 156 0.02 -12.69 3.65
CA SER A 156 -1.07 -12.35 2.72
C SER A 156 -1.58 -13.53 1.90
N THR A 157 -0.73 -14.52 1.63
CA THR A 157 -1.09 -15.74 0.89
C THR A 157 -1.99 -16.64 1.73
N CYS A 158 -1.56 -17.00 2.93
CA CYS A 158 -2.36 -17.85 3.83
C CYS A 158 -3.68 -17.18 4.22
N ASN A 159 -3.66 -15.86 4.46
CA ASN A 159 -4.87 -15.11 4.80
C ASN A 159 -5.91 -15.13 3.65
N ARG A 160 -5.47 -15.00 2.41
CA ARG A 160 -6.36 -15.13 1.23
C ARG A 160 -6.86 -16.55 1.03
N MET A 161 -5.99 -17.55 1.22
CA MET A 161 -6.37 -18.96 1.06
C MET A 161 -7.39 -19.36 2.12
N LYS A 162 -7.20 -18.97 3.37
CA LYS A 162 -8.12 -19.29 4.47
C LYS A 162 -9.43 -18.51 4.36
N SER A 163 -9.39 -17.24 3.93
CA SER A 163 -10.57 -16.38 3.82
C SER A 163 -11.38 -16.37 5.13
N ASP A 164 -12.64 -16.77 5.08
CA ASP A 164 -13.58 -16.83 6.19
C ASP A 164 -13.77 -18.23 6.80
N MET A 165 -13.02 -19.23 6.32
CA MET A 165 -12.98 -20.55 6.95
C MET A 165 -12.45 -20.45 8.39
N ILE A 166 -12.93 -21.34 9.27
CA ILE A 166 -12.25 -21.56 10.56
C ILE A 166 -10.94 -22.32 10.32
N GLN A 167 -9.99 -22.18 11.26
CA GLN A 167 -8.65 -22.77 11.12
C GLN A 167 -8.69 -24.27 10.80
N LEU A 168 -9.52 -25.04 11.49
CA LEU A 168 -9.59 -26.50 11.32
C LEU A 168 -10.02 -26.87 9.89
N GLU A 169 -11.03 -26.21 9.37
CA GLU A 169 -11.51 -26.43 7.99
C GLU A 169 -10.43 -26.11 6.96
N PHE A 170 -9.75 -24.98 7.14
CA PHE A 170 -8.65 -24.56 6.26
C PHE A 170 -7.52 -25.60 6.26
N LEU A 171 -7.03 -26.01 7.43
CA LEU A 171 -5.92 -26.97 7.54
C LEU A 171 -6.30 -28.34 6.96
N ASN A 172 -7.52 -28.83 7.22
CA ASN A 172 -8.02 -30.06 6.62
C ASN A 172 -8.08 -29.98 5.09
N HIS A 173 -8.45 -28.82 4.55
CA HIS A 173 -8.49 -28.62 3.10
C HIS A 173 -7.09 -28.58 2.49
N VAL A 174 -6.14 -27.91 3.13
CA VAL A 174 -4.72 -27.88 2.72
C VAL A 174 -4.13 -29.29 2.72
N GLU A 175 -4.40 -30.08 3.75
CA GLU A 175 -3.96 -31.46 3.82
C GLU A 175 -4.54 -32.32 2.69
N LYS A 176 -5.83 -32.15 2.39
CA LYS A 176 -6.50 -32.85 1.27
C LYS A 176 -5.85 -32.51 -0.06
N ILE A 177 -5.57 -31.23 -0.32
CA ILE A 177 -4.88 -30.77 -1.54
C ILE A 177 -3.49 -31.42 -1.60
N TYR A 178 -2.72 -31.37 -0.51
CA TYR A 178 -1.38 -31.95 -0.44
C TYR A 178 -1.38 -33.43 -0.73
N LYS A 179 -2.24 -34.22 -0.06
CA LYS A 179 -2.35 -35.66 -0.26
C LYS A 179 -2.70 -36.04 -1.70
N PHE A 180 -3.66 -35.34 -2.30
CA PHE A 180 -4.07 -35.57 -3.68
C PHE A 180 -2.92 -35.33 -4.67
N ASN A 181 -2.23 -34.22 -4.56
CA ASN A 181 -1.14 -33.90 -5.47
C ASN A 181 0.12 -34.74 -5.23
N LYS A 182 0.40 -35.11 -3.98
CA LYS A 182 1.53 -36.01 -3.68
C LYS A 182 1.32 -37.42 -4.23
N SER A 183 0.11 -37.96 -4.19
CA SER A 183 -0.20 -39.26 -4.77
C SER A 183 -0.18 -39.26 -6.30
N SER A 184 -0.38 -38.10 -6.93
CA SER A 184 -0.32 -37.92 -8.39
C SER A 184 1.10 -37.76 -8.94
N THR A 185 2.10 -37.49 -8.09
CA THR A 185 3.50 -37.28 -8.47
C THR A 185 4.32 -38.58 -8.60
N THR A 186 3.70 -39.74 -8.72
CA THR A 186 4.39 -40.97 -9.11
C THR A 186 4.56 -41.13 -10.63
N SER A 187 4.25 -40.11 -11.42
CA SER A 187 4.70 -39.98 -12.80
C SER A 187 5.39 -38.62 -12.99
N PRO A 188 6.67 -38.58 -13.37
CA PRO A 188 7.24 -37.32 -13.81
C PRO A 188 6.51 -36.89 -15.08
N MET A 189 5.72 -35.84 -15.04
CA MET A 189 5.39 -35.11 -16.26
C MET A 189 6.68 -34.42 -16.68
N ASP A 190 7.38 -35.03 -17.63
CA ASP A 190 8.34 -34.41 -18.52
C ASP A 190 7.56 -33.36 -19.33
N VAL A 191 7.43 -32.17 -18.81
CA VAL A 191 7.15 -31.00 -19.63
C VAL A 191 8.47 -30.64 -20.27
N ALA A 192 8.75 -31.32 -21.40
CA ALA A 192 9.80 -30.86 -22.30
C ALA A 192 9.47 -29.43 -22.72
N PRO A 193 10.41 -28.48 -22.60
CA PRO A 193 10.23 -27.20 -23.23
C PRO A 193 10.17 -27.45 -24.75
N SER A 194 9.09 -27.05 -25.38
CA SER A 194 8.99 -27.01 -26.83
C SER A 194 9.99 -25.99 -27.36
N GLY A 195 11.23 -26.44 -27.57
CA GLY A 195 12.25 -25.73 -28.29
C GLY A 195 11.82 -25.64 -29.74
N GLY A 196 11.30 -24.51 -30.16
CA GLY A 196 11.18 -24.17 -31.56
C GLY A 196 12.58 -23.91 -32.09
N GLU A 197 13.13 -24.90 -32.78
CA GLU A 197 14.29 -24.70 -33.63
C GLU A 197 13.89 -23.75 -34.75
N MET A 198 14.43 -22.53 -34.71
CA MET A 198 14.43 -21.67 -35.90
C MET A 198 15.58 -22.09 -36.77
N GLU A 199 15.27 -22.92 -37.78
CA GLU A 199 16.19 -23.18 -38.87
C GLU A 199 16.57 -21.87 -39.58
N GLY A 200 17.86 -21.53 -39.49
CA GLY A 200 18.44 -20.42 -40.21
C GLY A 200 18.47 -20.70 -41.72
N ILE A 201 17.76 -19.90 -42.47
CA ILE A 201 17.91 -19.83 -43.91
C ILE A 201 19.20 -19.08 -44.22
N LEU A 202 20.25 -19.80 -44.50
CA LEU A 202 21.44 -19.26 -45.15
C LEU A 202 21.09 -18.98 -46.62
N THR A 203 21.01 -17.74 -47.01
CA THR A 203 21.04 -17.33 -48.42
C THR A 203 22.48 -16.96 -48.77
N ASP A 204 23.15 -17.91 -49.38
CA ASP A 204 24.35 -17.62 -50.16
C ASP A 204 23.93 -16.76 -51.37
N ASN A 205 24.52 -15.60 -51.49
CA ASN A 205 24.65 -14.90 -52.76
C ASN A 205 26.14 -14.59 -52.92
N ALA A 206 26.74 -15.46 -53.78
CA ALA A 206 28.01 -15.18 -54.40
C ALA A 206 27.76 -14.47 -55.74
N GLU A 207 28.61 -13.50 -56.04
CA GLU A 207 29.14 -13.12 -57.36
C GLU A 207 28.14 -12.62 -58.44
N ASP A 208 28.21 -11.34 -58.80
CA ASP A 208 29.01 -10.74 -59.90
C ASP A 208 28.97 -9.20 -59.81
#